data_655902b06bfff5527dd0a06e7f71f393
#
_entry.id   655902b06bfff5527dd0a06e7f71f393
#
_cell.length_a   1.000
_cell.length_b   1.000
_cell.length_c   1.000
_cell.angle_alpha   90.00
_cell.angle_beta   90.00
_cell.angle_gamma   90.00
#
_symmetry.space_group_name_H-M   'P 1'
#
loop_
_entity.id
_entity.type
_entity.pdbx_description
1 polymer ?
#
loop_
_entity_poly.entity_id
_entity_poly.type
_entity_poly.pdbx_seq_one_letter_code
_entity_poly.pdbx_strand_id
1 'polypeptide(L)'
;MKKGKKILLITLGILLVLAATVLIIMKVSGSHRSNPEDIISYETNNPFITGRTELIAHRLGAGIAPEESMLALNTCLESDDITMDIYEFDVRMTADNQLILFHNKTLDETTDAASVFGVEGLLVYDKTLEELRQLNMGAQFVNEKGEKPYANTSEIPEGLQIWTLAEALDYMTERGLSRFSIEAKDSGELGMKAVDLIYAELKERNLLSTTIFSSFKTDVSAYAQEKYPDLIRSNTDAQAIEFYIAAITGDKNYVPPCTVFQLPFNDKYLNMGVNFATAQVINFAHSHNVAVHYWVVDDPERMEYLKSVKVDGIMTDYPDLLCDTLGSN
;
A
#
# COMPACT_ATOMS: atom_id res chain seq x y z
N MET A 1 -15.77 -40.26 -31.17
CA MET A 1 -16.45 -39.22 -30.31
C MET A 1 -16.61 -39.63 -28.82
N LYS A 2 -16.93 -40.85 -28.44
CA LYS A 2 -17.15 -41.23 -27.03
C LYS A 2 -15.88 -41.23 -26.14
N LYS A 3 -14.69 -41.53 -26.66
CA LYS A 3 -13.44 -41.56 -25.89
C LYS A 3 -12.95 -40.15 -25.49
N GLY A 4 -13.02 -39.21 -26.39
CA GLY A 4 -12.61 -37.78 -26.10
C GLY A 4 -13.49 -37.11 -25.07
N LYS A 5 -14.83 -37.36 -25.10
CA LYS A 5 -15.77 -36.82 -24.07
C LYS A 5 -15.48 -37.40 -22.69
N LYS A 6 -15.08 -38.69 -22.61
CA LYS A 6 -14.76 -39.34 -21.34
C LYS A 6 -13.45 -38.81 -20.72
N ILE A 7 -12.43 -38.55 -21.57
CA ILE A 7 -11.16 -37.93 -21.14
C ILE A 7 -11.45 -36.51 -20.65
N LEU A 8 -12.20 -35.71 -21.39
CA LEU A 8 -12.57 -34.32 -21.01
C LEU A 8 -13.31 -34.27 -19.66
N LEU A 9 -14.25 -35.18 -19.43
CA LEU A 9 -14.98 -35.29 -18.16
C LEU A 9 -14.10 -35.70 -16.98
N ILE A 10 -13.13 -36.60 -17.21
CA ILE A 10 -12.19 -37.02 -16.16
C ILE A 10 -11.24 -35.84 -15.84
N THR A 11 -10.72 -35.15 -16.86
CA THR A 11 -9.84 -33.98 -16.67
C THR A 11 -10.58 -32.85 -15.92
N LEU A 12 -11.84 -32.57 -16.27
CA LEU A 12 -12.68 -31.59 -15.58
C LEU A 12 -12.94 -31.99 -14.13
N GLY A 13 -13.20 -33.29 -13.88
CA GLY A 13 -13.38 -33.84 -12.53
C GLY A 13 -12.12 -33.70 -11.67
N ILE A 14 -10.93 -33.98 -12.24
CA ILE A 14 -9.64 -33.80 -11.55
C ILE A 14 -9.41 -32.32 -11.22
N LEU A 15 -9.67 -31.41 -12.17
CA LEU A 15 -9.53 -29.96 -11.95
C LEU A 15 -10.48 -29.46 -10.86
N LEU A 16 -11.72 -29.95 -10.82
CA LEU A 16 -12.69 -29.62 -9.77
C LEU A 16 -12.26 -30.14 -8.38
N VAL A 17 -11.71 -31.34 -8.32
CA VAL A 17 -11.19 -31.90 -7.07
C VAL A 17 -9.97 -31.11 -6.59
N LEU A 18 -9.05 -30.76 -7.48
CA LEU A 18 -7.89 -29.93 -7.15
C LEU A 18 -8.32 -28.54 -6.66
N ALA A 19 -9.26 -27.89 -7.35
CA ALA A 19 -9.80 -26.60 -6.93
C ALA A 19 -10.49 -26.71 -5.55
N ALA A 20 -11.30 -27.75 -5.32
CA ALA A 20 -11.94 -27.97 -4.03
C ALA A 20 -10.91 -28.24 -2.91
N THR A 21 -9.84 -28.98 -3.21
CA THR A 21 -8.76 -29.26 -2.26
C THR A 21 -8.02 -27.97 -1.90
N VAL A 22 -7.70 -27.12 -2.88
CA VAL A 22 -7.08 -25.79 -2.65
C VAL A 22 -7.99 -24.92 -1.79
N LEU A 23 -9.29 -24.87 -2.09
CA LEU A 23 -10.25 -24.10 -1.29
C LEU A 23 -10.37 -24.62 0.16
N ILE A 24 -10.30 -25.94 0.37
CA ILE A 24 -10.31 -26.53 1.71
C ILE A 24 -9.04 -26.18 2.46
N ILE A 25 -7.87 -26.28 1.81
CA ILE A 25 -6.58 -25.89 2.39
C ILE A 25 -6.59 -24.40 2.76
N MET A 26 -7.05 -23.53 1.85
CA MET A 26 -7.19 -22.10 2.10
C MET A 26 -8.09 -21.83 3.32
N LYS A 27 -9.26 -22.47 3.40
CA LYS A 27 -10.21 -22.30 4.49
C LYS A 27 -9.67 -22.78 5.84
N VAL A 28 -8.90 -23.88 5.85
CA VAL A 28 -8.26 -24.40 7.06
C VAL A 28 -7.09 -23.53 7.49
N SER A 29 -6.25 -23.09 6.55
CA SER A 29 -5.13 -22.18 6.83
C SER A 29 -5.61 -20.78 7.25
N GLY A 30 -6.69 -20.26 6.64
CA GLY A 30 -7.20 -18.92 6.90
C GLY A 30 -7.89 -18.75 8.25
N SER A 31 -8.35 -19.85 8.88
CA SER A 31 -9.04 -19.79 10.18
C SER A 31 -8.11 -19.84 11.40
N HIS A 32 -6.80 -20.06 11.22
CA HIS A 32 -5.87 -20.21 12.33
C HIS A 32 -4.98 -18.97 12.47
N ARG A 33 -5.01 -18.33 13.66
CA ARG A 33 -3.95 -17.43 14.09
C ARG A 33 -2.72 -18.28 14.41
N SER A 34 -1.56 -17.87 13.93
CA SER A 34 -0.30 -18.55 14.24
C SER A 34 0.20 -18.14 15.62
N ASN A 35 0.98 -19.01 16.25
CA ASN A 35 1.66 -18.66 17.48
C ASN A 35 2.98 -17.92 17.16
N PRO A 36 3.41 -16.96 18.00
CA PRO A 36 4.69 -16.27 17.86
C PRO A 36 5.90 -17.21 17.80
N GLU A 37 5.81 -18.38 18.48
CA GLU A 37 6.85 -19.41 18.53
C GLU A 37 7.07 -20.12 17.19
N ASP A 38 6.10 -20.05 16.28
CA ASP A 38 6.18 -20.66 14.95
C ASP A 38 6.99 -19.80 13.96
N ILE A 39 7.36 -18.57 14.35
CA ILE A 39 8.12 -17.66 13.48
C ILE A 39 9.62 -17.96 13.59
N ILE A 40 10.23 -18.24 12.44
CA ILE A 40 11.63 -18.58 12.31
C ILE A 40 12.42 -17.31 11.94
N SER A 41 13.57 -17.10 12.60
CA SER A 41 14.49 -16.02 12.23
C SER A 41 15.41 -16.51 11.11
N TYR A 42 15.52 -15.71 10.05
CA TYR A 42 16.42 -15.93 8.92
C TYR A 42 17.50 -14.86 8.86
N GLU A 43 18.68 -15.22 8.34
CA GLU A 43 19.66 -14.23 7.94
C GLU A 43 19.14 -13.47 6.72
N THR A 44 19.25 -12.14 6.74
CA THR A 44 18.68 -11.27 5.69
C THR A 44 19.61 -10.09 5.41
N ASN A 45 19.60 -9.62 4.17
CA ASN A 45 20.14 -8.34 3.76
C ASN A 45 19.05 -7.41 3.18
N ASN A 46 17.80 -7.76 3.36
CA ASN A 46 16.66 -6.94 2.95
C ASN A 46 16.53 -5.75 3.93
N PRO A 47 16.58 -4.50 3.44
CA PRO A 47 16.53 -3.31 4.30
C PRO A 47 15.17 -3.09 4.98
N PHE A 48 14.15 -3.85 4.61
CA PHE A 48 12.80 -3.81 5.19
C PHE A 48 12.50 -5.01 6.11
N ILE A 49 13.51 -5.86 6.40
CA ILE A 49 13.46 -6.87 7.46
C ILE A 49 14.38 -6.39 8.58
N THR A 50 13.89 -5.51 9.43
CA THR A 50 14.69 -4.82 10.45
C THR A 50 14.79 -5.59 11.78
N GLY A 51 14.08 -6.71 11.89
CA GLY A 51 13.97 -7.50 13.13
C GLY A 51 12.93 -6.97 14.10
N ARG A 52 12.23 -5.91 13.76
CA ARG A 52 11.06 -5.36 14.46
C ARG A 52 9.97 -5.01 13.46
N THR A 53 8.73 -4.87 13.92
CA THR A 53 7.62 -4.40 13.09
C THR A 53 7.75 -2.90 12.89
N GLU A 54 7.84 -2.45 11.64
CA GLU A 54 7.86 -1.03 11.27
C GLU A 54 6.45 -0.44 11.22
N LEU A 55 6.30 0.80 11.68
CA LEU A 55 5.04 1.52 11.72
C LEU A 55 4.93 2.40 10.46
N ILE A 56 3.84 2.22 9.70
CA ILE A 56 3.67 2.86 8.39
C ILE A 56 2.40 3.70 8.39
N ALA A 57 2.54 5.01 8.14
CA ALA A 57 1.42 5.93 8.01
C ALA A 57 0.84 5.84 6.60
N HIS A 58 -0.36 5.28 6.45
CA HIS A 58 -1.07 5.17 5.17
C HIS A 58 -1.63 6.54 4.76
N ARG A 59 -1.33 6.96 3.51
CA ARG A 59 -1.70 8.27 2.97
C ARG A 59 -1.36 9.42 3.92
N LEU A 60 -0.17 9.33 4.54
CA LEU A 60 0.35 10.29 5.53
C LEU A 60 -0.45 10.37 6.85
N GLY A 61 -1.41 9.47 7.09
CA GLY A 61 -2.27 9.45 8.28
C GLY A 61 -3.72 9.82 7.99
N ALA A 62 -4.35 9.15 7.02
CA ALA A 62 -5.67 9.45 6.49
C ALA A 62 -6.82 9.45 7.51
N GLY A 63 -6.69 8.73 8.63
CA GLY A 63 -7.72 8.66 9.67
C GLY A 63 -7.69 9.82 10.66
N ILE A 64 -6.54 10.48 10.81
CA ILE A 64 -6.37 11.58 11.76
C ILE A 64 -6.47 12.97 11.12
N ALA A 65 -6.19 13.07 9.81
CA ALA A 65 -6.31 14.30 9.02
C ALA A 65 -6.60 13.97 7.55
N PRO A 66 -6.96 14.95 6.70
CA PRO A 66 -7.21 14.72 5.28
C PRO A 66 -6.05 14.03 4.57
N GLU A 67 -6.34 12.91 3.91
CA GLU A 67 -5.35 12.07 3.21
C GLU A 67 -4.49 12.85 2.20
N GLU A 68 -3.25 12.38 1.96
CA GLU A 68 -2.33 12.93 0.95
C GLU A 68 -1.99 14.43 1.14
N SER A 69 -2.18 14.95 2.35
CA SER A 69 -2.02 16.37 2.64
C SER A 69 -0.82 16.67 3.54
N MET A 70 -0.30 17.90 3.42
CA MET A 70 0.72 18.41 4.35
C MET A 70 0.17 18.45 5.79
N LEU A 71 -1.13 18.69 5.95
CA LEU A 71 -1.78 18.70 7.26
C LEU A 71 -1.71 17.31 7.92
N ALA A 72 -1.97 16.22 7.18
CA ALA A 72 -1.86 14.86 7.73
C ALA A 72 -0.43 14.55 8.17
N LEU A 73 0.55 14.83 7.31
CA LEU A 73 1.96 14.67 7.65
C LEU A 73 2.35 15.48 8.90
N ASN A 74 1.99 16.76 8.95
CA ASN A 74 2.33 17.62 10.09
C ASN A 74 1.64 17.16 11.37
N THR A 75 0.41 16.65 11.29
CA THR A 75 -0.28 16.07 12.45
C THR A 75 0.52 14.91 13.05
N CYS A 76 1.12 14.06 12.19
CA CYS A 76 2.03 13.02 12.66
C CYS A 76 3.34 13.59 13.26
N LEU A 77 3.96 14.56 12.58
CA LEU A 77 5.29 15.06 12.94
C LEU A 77 5.30 15.98 14.17
N GLU A 78 4.20 16.68 14.43
CA GLU A 78 4.06 17.62 15.54
C GLU A 78 3.58 16.95 16.84
N SER A 79 3.13 15.68 16.75
CA SER A 79 2.73 14.90 17.93
C SER A 79 3.95 14.22 18.55
N ASP A 80 4.15 14.44 19.84
CA ASP A 80 5.18 13.72 20.63
C ASP A 80 4.86 12.21 20.79
N ASP A 81 3.60 11.84 20.58
CA ASP A 81 3.10 10.47 20.76
C ASP A 81 3.15 9.63 19.45
N ILE A 82 3.41 10.26 18.30
CA ILE A 82 3.42 9.59 17.00
C ILE A 82 4.85 9.48 16.46
N THR A 83 5.31 8.26 16.21
CA THR A 83 6.58 7.99 15.56
C THR A 83 6.40 6.94 14.46
N MET A 84 6.54 7.34 13.21
CA MET A 84 6.41 6.46 12.06
C MET A 84 7.77 6.16 11.42
N ASP A 85 7.96 4.92 11.00
CA ASP A 85 9.17 4.47 10.31
C ASP A 85 9.11 4.77 8.80
N ILE A 86 7.92 4.64 8.21
CA ILE A 86 7.67 4.81 6.78
C ILE A 86 6.42 5.66 6.61
N TYR A 87 6.48 6.62 5.69
CA TYR A 87 5.30 7.36 5.23
C TYR A 87 4.90 6.82 3.86
N GLU A 88 3.66 6.37 3.76
CA GLU A 88 3.08 5.89 2.51
C GLU A 88 2.16 6.95 1.92
N PHE A 89 2.20 7.09 0.59
CA PHE A 89 1.33 7.98 -0.16
C PHE A 89 1.21 7.57 -1.63
N ASP A 90 0.11 8.03 -2.23
CA ASP A 90 -0.27 7.72 -3.60
C ASP A 90 0.00 8.89 -4.53
N VAL A 91 0.36 8.61 -5.78
CA VAL A 91 0.57 9.67 -6.76
C VAL A 91 -0.23 9.45 -8.04
N ARG A 92 -0.69 10.58 -8.60
CA ARG A 92 -1.35 10.66 -9.91
C ARG A 92 -0.77 11.75 -10.78
N MET A 93 -0.94 11.58 -12.09
CA MET A 93 -0.48 12.50 -13.11
C MET A 93 -1.55 13.54 -13.43
N THR A 94 -1.16 14.82 -13.51
CA THR A 94 -1.98 15.93 -14.00
C THR A 94 -1.96 16.07 -15.52
N ALA A 95 -2.83 16.90 -16.09
CA ALA A 95 -2.90 17.18 -17.53
C ALA A 95 -1.57 17.77 -18.09
N ASP A 96 -0.87 18.56 -17.30
CA ASP A 96 0.42 19.17 -17.62
C ASP A 96 1.63 18.35 -17.14
N ASN A 97 1.40 17.04 -16.86
CA ASN A 97 2.42 16.07 -16.53
C ASN A 97 3.20 16.33 -15.23
N GLN A 98 2.54 16.87 -14.23
CA GLN A 98 3.07 16.91 -12.87
C GLN A 98 2.57 15.68 -12.08
N LEU A 99 3.39 15.13 -11.20
CA LEU A 99 2.94 14.16 -10.21
C LEU A 99 2.48 14.90 -8.97
N ILE A 100 1.25 14.61 -8.54
CA ILE A 100 0.68 15.13 -7.29
C ILE A 100 0.38 13.99 -6.33
N LEU A 101 0.35 14.28 -5.03
CA LEU A 101 -0.15 13.34 -4.04
C LEU A 101 -1.68 13.29 -4.14
N PHE A 102 -2.21 12.13 -4.55
CA PHE A 102 -3.65 11.93 -4.70
C PHE A 102 -4.02 10.46 -4.89
N HIS A 103 -4.92 9.93 -4.07
CA HIS A 103 -5.33 8.52 -4.13
C HIS A 103 -6.43 8.27 -5.17
N ASN A 104 -7.57 8.97 -5.05
CA ASN A 104 -8.79 8.64 -5.77
C ASN A 104 -8.67 8.91 -7.28
N LYS A 105 -9.48 8.23 -8.08
CA LYS A 105 -9.49 8.45 -9.53
C LYS A 105 -10.17 9.75 -9.89
N THR A 106 -11.25 10.07 -9.18
CA THR A 106 -12.05 11.29 -9.34
C THR A 106 -11.72 12.28 -8.23
N LEU A 107 -11.81 13.57 -8.55
CA LEU A 107 -11.51 14.66 -7.63
C LEU A 107 -12.55 14.81 -6.51
N ASP A 108 -13.81 14.43 -6.79
CA ASP A 108 -14.98 14.68 -5.91
C ASP A 108 -14.94 13.90 -4.60
N GLU A 109 -14.26 12.75 -4.60
CA GLU A 109 -14.19 11.87 -3.43
C GLU A 109 -13.37 12.46 -2.29
N THR A 110 -12.46 13.39 -2.60
CA THR A 110 -11.54 13.99 -1.63
C THR A 110 -11.74 15.51 -1.52
N THR A 111 -12.05 16.18 -2.66
CA THR A 111 -12.02 17.64 -2.77
C THR A 111 -13.41 18.26 -2.96
N ASP A 112 -13.46 19.57 -3.07
CA ASP A 112 -14.61 20.37 -3.43
C ASP A 112 -14.74 20.61 -4.95
N ALA A 113 -14.13 19.77 -5.79
CA ALA A 113 -14.04 19.94 -7.24
C ALA A 113 -15.39 20.16 -7.92
N ALA A 114 -16.43 19.41 -7.53
CA ALA A 114 -17.78 19.58 -8.07
C ALA A 114 -18.32 21.01 -7.86
N SER A 115 -18.00 21.63 -6.72
CA SER A 115 -18.38 23.01 -6.42
C SER A 115 -17.52 24.03 -7.18
N VAL A 116 -16.22 23.80 -7.24
CA VAL A 116 -15.24 24.74 -7.87
C VAL A 116 -15.39 24.74 -9.39
N PHE A 117 -15.52 23.56 -10.00
CA PHE A 117 -15.58 23.45 -11.48
C PHE A 117 -16.99 23.33 -12.02
N GLY A 118 -18.02 23.14 -11.17
CA GLY A 118 -19.41 23.00 -11.58
C GLY A 118 -19.73 21.69 -12.34
N VAL A 119 -18.83 20.70 -12.24
CA VAL A 119 -18.94 19.40 -12.91
C VAL A 119 -18.44 18.31 -11.98
N GLU A 120 -19.18 17.18 -11.89
CA GLU A 120 -18.79 16.00 -11.14
C GLU A 120 -18.02 14.99 -12.01
N GLY A 121 -17.26 14.10 -11.39
CA GLY A 121 -16.57 12.98 -12.02
C GLY A 121 -15.29 13.37 -12.77
N LEU A 122 -14.75 14.57 -12.56
CA LEU A 122 -13.46 14.98 -13.13
C LEU A 122 -12.35 14.10 -12.60
N LEU A 123 -11.48 13.69 -13.53
CA LEU A 123 -10.28 12.92 -13.22
C LEU A 123 -9.11 13.88 -12.96
N VAL A 124 -8.11 13.41 -12.22
CA VAL A 124 -6.91 14.23 -11.94
C VAL A 124 -6.25 14.72 -13.24
N TYR A 125 -6.08 13.85 -14.23
CA TYR A 125 -5.45 14.20 -15.50
C TYR A 125 -6.30 15.05 -16.44
N ASP A 126 -7.56 15.39 -16.08
CA ASP A 126 -8.39 16.36 -16.83
C ASP A 126 -7.99 17.80 -16.50
N LYS A 127 -7.15 18.02 -15.48
CA LYS A 127 -6.80 19.32 -14.93
C LYS A 127 -5.29 19.51 -14.82
N THR A 128 -4.85 20.77 -15.04
CA THR A 128 -3.46 21.21 -14.79
C THR A 128 -3.22 21.35 -13.29
N LEU A 129 -1.96 21.35 -12.87
CA LEU A 129 -1.58 21.61 -11.48
C LEU A 129 -2.13 22.97 -10.98
N GLU A 130 -2.09 24.01 -11.82
CA GLU A 130 -2.62 25.33 -11.47
C GLU A 130 -4.12 25.30 -11.17
N GLU A 131 -4.91 24.54 -11.96
CA GLU A 131 -6.33 24.34 -11.71
C GLU A 131 -6.56 23.53 -10.44
N LEU A 132 -5.81 22.43 -10.24
CA LEU A 132 -5.93 21.55 -9.08
C LEU A 132 -5.59 22.24 -7.77
N ARG A 133 -4.68 23.21 -7.77
CA ARG A 133 -4.32 24.01 -6.59
C ARG A 133 -5.43 24.95 -6.10
N GLN A 134 -6.53 25.05 -6.81
CA GLN A 134 -7.73 25.77 -6.36
C GLN A 134 -8.63 24.90 -5.47
N LEU A 135 -8.31 23.62 -5.33
CA LEU A 135 -9.12 22.64 -4.61
C LEU A 135 -8.68 22.48 -3.16
N ASN A 136 -9.66 22.32 -2.28
CA ASN A 136 -9.48 21.99 -0.88
C ASN A 136 -9.45 20.46 -0.68
N MET A 137 -8.29 19.89 -0.36
CA MET A 137 -8.09 18.47 -0.10
C MET A 137 -8.84 17.96 1.14
N GLY A 138 -9.26 18.83 2.03
CA GLY A 138 -9.99 18.46 3.24
C GLY A 138 -11.51 18.51 3.12
N ALA A 139 -12.06 18.90 1.95
CA ALA A 139 -13.47 19.19 1.81
C ALA A 139 -14.41 17.99 2.12
N GLN A 140 -13.94 16.77 1.84
CA GLN A 140 -14.70 15.54 2.11
C GLN A 140 -14.27 14.81 3.37
N PHE A 141 -13.19 15.22 4.03
CA PHE A 141 -12.71 14.57 5.25
C PHE A 141 -13.76 14.59 6.37
N VAL A 142 -13.94 13.44 7.00
CA VAL A 142 -14.86 13.26 8.13
C VAL A 142 -14.03 12.84 9.35
N ASN A 143 -14.06 13.64 10.42
CA ASN A 143 -13.36 13.31 11.65
C ASN A 143 -14.09 12.21 12.46
N GLU A 144 -13.49 11.75 13.55
CA GLU A 144 -14.06 10.73 14.44
C GLU A 144 -15.43 11.08 15.02
N LYS A 145 -15.76 12.38 15.07
CA LYS A 145 -17.08 12.87 15.55
C LYS A 145 -18.13 12.87 14.45
N GLY A 146 -17.78 12.46 13.22
CA GLY A 146 -18.67 12.50 12.06
C GLY A 146 -18.83 13.91 11.48
N GLU A 147 -17.95 14.85 11.80
CA GLU A 147 -17.97 16.23 11.33
C GLU A 147 -17.06 16.41 10.12
N LYS A 148 -17.38 17.38 9.26
CA LYS A 148 -16.52 17.82 8.13
C LYS A 148 -15.88 19.19 8.45
N PRO A 149 -14.79 19.22 9.25
CA PRO A 149 -14.24 20.47 9.78
C PRO A 149 -13.67 21.40 8.71
N TYR A 150 -13.32 20.87 7.56
CA TYR A 150 -12.72 21.62 6.46
C TYR A 150 -13.67 21.87 5.28
N ALA A 151 -14.92 21.42 5.36
CA ALA A 151 -15.92 21.70 4.34
C ALA A 151 -16.39 23.16 4.40
N ASN A 152 -16.73 23.72 3.25
CA ASN A 152 -17.32 25.06 3.11
C ASN A 152 -16.47 26.22 3.71
N THR A 153 -15.16 26.10 3.68
CA THR A 153 -14.23 27.17 4.06
C THR A 153 -14.17 28.24 2.95
N SER A 154 -13.99 29.51 3.33
CA SER A 154 -13.85 30.62 2.37
C SER A 154 -12.50 30.63 1.64
N GLU A 155 -11.51 29.98 2.24
CA GLU A 155 -10.15 29.84 1.73
C GLU A 155 -9.71 28.40 1.98
N ILE A 156 -8.76 27.89 1.20
CA ILE A 156 -8.18 26.57 1.42
C ILE A 156 -7.39 26.62 2.72
N PRO A 157 -7.74 25.77 3.73
CA PRO A 157 -6.98 25.74 4.98
C PRO A 157 -5.51 25.40 4.76
N GLU A 158 -4.66 25.89 5.66
CA GLU A 158 -3.23 25.60 5.62
C GLU A 158 -2.95 24.10 5.59
N GLY A 159 -2.04 23.68 4.70
CA GLY A 159 -1.68 22.26 4.51
C GLY A 159 -2.67 21.43 3.72
N LEU A 160 -3.77 22.01 3.21
CA LEU A 160 -4.81 21.31 2.42
C LEU A 160 -4.82 21.70 0.94
N GLN A 161 -3.84 22.46 0.47
CA GLN A 161 -3.61 22.63 -0.95
C GLN A 161 -2.93 21.38 -1.53
N ILE A 162 -3.30 21.01 -2.76
CA ILE A 162 -2.63 19.92 -3.49
C ILE A 162 -1.15 20.27 -3.70
N TRP A 163 -0.28 19.34 -3.40
CA TRP A 163 1.15 19.47 -3.58
C TRP A 163 1.69 18.41 -4.54
N THR A 164 2.82 18.71 -5.17
CA THR A 164 3.51 17.79 -6.07
C THR A 164 4.36 16.79 -5.29
N LEU A 165 4.71 15.67 -5.95
CA LEU A 165 5.66 14.70 -5.41
C LEU A 165 7.00 15.37 -5.05
N ALA A 166 7.52 16.25 -5.92
CA ALA A 166 8.78 16.95 -5.66
C ALA A 166 8.70 17.82 -4.41
N GLU A 167 7.65 18.64 -4.28
CA GLU A 167 7.43 19.49 -3.09
C GLU A 167 7.28 18.64 -1.82
N ALA A 168 6.55 17.52 -1.90
CA ALA A 168 6.36 16.61 -0.76
C ALA A 168 7.69 15.96 -0.32
N LEU A 169 8.48 15.45 -1.27
CA LEU A 169 9.77 14.84 -0.96
C LEU A 169 10.77 15.85 -0.41
N ASP A 170 10.82 17.08 -0.95
CA ASP A 170 11.67 18.16 -0.42
C ASP A 170 11.27 18.49 1.02
N TYR A 171 9.98 18.71 1.26
CA TYR A 171 9.45 19.02 2.58
C TYR A 171 9.75 17.93 3.62
N MET A 172 9.60 16.66 3.25
CA MET A 172 9.85 15.51 4.12
C MET A 172 11.35 15.30 4.38
N THR A 173 12.19 15.41 3.34
CA THR A 173 13.64 15.21 3.49
C THR A 173 14.31 16.33 4.29
N GLU A 174 13.86 17.58 4.16
CA GLU A 174 14.30 18.70 5.02
C GLU A 174 14.01 18.46 6.51
N ARG A 175 13.02 17.61 6.83
CA ARG A 175 12.66 17.19 8.19
C ARG A 175 13.34 15.89 8.62
N GLY A 176 14.28 15.38 7.82
CA GLY A 176 15.05 14.18 8.11
C GLY A 176 14.34 12.88 7.78
N LEU A 177 13.17 12.92 7.13
CA LEU A 177 12.47 11.71 6.68
C LEU A 177 13.13 11.18 5.41
N SER A 178 13.31 9.87 5.32
CA SER A 178 14.01 9.24 4.20
C SER A 178 13.46 7.88 3.80
N ARG A 179 12.38 7.43 4.43
CA ARG A 179 11.77 6.12 4.16
C ARG A 179 10.31 6.29 3.75
N PHE A 180 10.02 5.87 2.53
CA PHE A 180 8.71 6.07 1.92
C PHE A 180 8.19 4.80 1.25
N SER A 181 6.87 4.75 1.07
CA SER A 181 6.21 3.83 0.15
C SER A 181 5.36 4.68 -0.81
N ILE A 182 5.62 4.60 -2.11
CA ILE A 182 4.97 5.44 -3.12
C ILE A 182 4.22 4.55 -4.10
N GLU A 183 2.88 4.72 -4.17
CA GLU A 183 2.06 4.00 -5.14
C GLU A 183 1.73 4.86 -6.37
N ALA A 184 2.08 4.36 -7.56
CA ALA A 184 1.60 4.92 -8.82
C ALA A 184 0.21 4.37 -9.16
N LYS A 185 -0.83 5.22 -9.11
CA LYS A 185 -2.24 4.83 -9.28
C LYS A 185 -2.68 4.73 -10.73
N ASP A 186 -2.01 5.42 -11.65
CA ASP A 186 -2.38 5.46 -13.06
C ASP A 186 -1.91 4.21 -13.80
N SER A 187 -2.52 3.91 -14.94
CA SER A 187 -2.23 2.74 -15.78
C SER A 187 -1.77 3.15 -17.18
N GLY A 188 -1.26 2.19 -17.97
CA GLY A 188 -0.84 2.42 -19.34
C GLY A 188 0.33 3.40 -19.44
N GLU A 189 0.36 4.17 -20.52
CA GLU A 189 1.43 5.14 -20.80
C GLU A 189 1.56 6.22 -19.70
N LEU A 190 0.42 6.63 -19.12
CA LEU A 190 0.39 7.61 -18.03
C LEU A 190 1.07 7.06 -16.76
N GLY A 191 0.76 5.80 -16.41
CA GLY A 191 1.40 5.12 -15.29
C GLY A 191 2.89 4.85 -15.52
N MET A 192 3.29 4.45 -16.74
CA MET A 192 4.69 4.27 -17.09
C MET A 192 5.47 5.58 -17.00
N LYS A 193 4.87 6.70 -17.42
CA LYS A 193 5.47 8.02 -17.26
C LYS A 193 5.58 8.43 -15.78
N ALA A 194 4.59 8.08 -14.96
CA ALA A 194 4.68 8.29 -13.52
C ALA A 194 5.88 7.54 -12.91
N VAL A 195 6.15 6.30 -13.33
CA VAL A 195 7.35 5.55 -12.91
C VAL A 195 8.63 6.31 -13.25
N ASP A 196 8.73 6.83 -14.49
CA ASP A 196 9.92 7.57 -14.92
C ASP A 196 10.19 8.80 -14.04
N LEU A 197 9.13 9.54 -13.70
CA LEU A 197 9.23 10.72 -12.85
C LEU A 197 9.55 10.35 -11.39
N ILE A 198 8.85 9.34 -10.82
CA ILE A 198 9.14 8.84 -9.46
C ILE A 198 10.60 8.43 -9.35
N TYR A 199 11.11 7.63 -10.31
CA TYR A 199 12.50 7.21 -10.31
C TYR A 199 13.47 8.39 -10.34
N ALA A 200 13.20 9.40 -11.17
CA ALA A 200 14.04 10.60 -11.26
C ALA A 200 14.08 11.37 -9.93
N GLU A 201 12.91 11.61 -9.32
CA GLU A 201 12.79 12.29 -8.02
C GLU A 201 13.52 11.55 -6.89
N LEU A 202 13.36 10.22 -6.83
CA LEU A 202 14.03 9.39 -5.83
C LEU A 202 15.55 9.35 -6.03
N LYS A 203 16.00 9.28 -7.28
CA LYS A 203 17.43 9.26 -7.62
C LYS A 203 18.11 10.57 -7.28
N GLU A 204 17.48 11.71 -7.59
CA GLU A 204 18.01 13.03 -7.29
C GLU A 204 18.25 13.24 -5.80
N ARG A 205 17.35 12.69 -4.96
CA ARG A 205 17.41 12.82 -3.49
C ARG A 205 18.10 11.66 -2.78
N ASN A 206 18.71 10.70 -3.53
CA ASN A 206 19.34 9.49 -2.97
C ASN A 206 18.38 8.61 -2.14
N LEU A 207 17.12 8.50 -2.53
CA LEU A 207 16.07 7.77 -1.83
C LEU A 207 15.77 6.38 -2.40
N LEU A 208 16.42 5.95 -3.50
CA LEU A 208 16.16 4.67 -4.16
C LEU A 208 16.32 3.45 -3.24
N SER A 209 17.25 3.50 -2.29
CA SER A 209 17.52 2.39 -1.37
C SER A 209 16.60 2.34 -0.14
N THR A 210 15.78 3.35 0.07
CA THR A 210 14.93 3.51 1.25
C THR A 210 13.45 3.69 0.93
N THR A 211 13.09 3.74 -0.35
CA THR A 211 11.71 3.92 -0.81
C THR A 211 11.20 2.68 -1.52
N ILE A 212 10.02 2.21 -1.13
CA ILE A 212 9.27 1.14 -1.80
C ILE A 212 8.41 1.80 -2.89
N PHE A 213 8.59 1.37 -4.12
CA PHE A 213 7.68 1.68 -5.22
C PHE A 213 6.60 0.60 -5.32
N SER A 214 5.35 1.01 -5.46
CA SER A 214 4.23 0.11 -5.70
C SER A 214 3.35 0.54 -6.85
N SER A 215 2.71 -0.42 -7.50
CA SER A 215 1.60 -0.22 -8.41
C SER A 215 0.83 -1.53 -8.57
N PHE A 216 -0.48 -1.49 -8.35
CA PHE A 216 -1.37 -2.63 -8.63
C PHE A 216 -1.64 -2.82 -10.13
N LYS A 217 -1.15 -1.92 -10.99
CA LYS A 217 -1.28 -2.03 -12.45
C LYS A 217 -0.15 -2.91 -12.98
N THR A 218 -0.51 -4.09 -13.50
CA THR A 218 0.45 -5.10 -13.95
C THR A 218 1.40 -4.58 -15.04
N ASP A 219 0.91 -3.78 -15.97
CA ASP A 219 1.69 -3.16 -17.04
C ASP A 219 2.71 -2.15 -16.49
N VAL A 220 2.32 -1.34 -15.52
CA VAL A 220 3.17 -0.34 -14.86
C VAL A 220 4.24 -1.02 -13.99
N SER A 221 3.84 -2.03 -13.20
CA SER A 221 4.77 -2.81 -12.38
C SER A 221 5.81 -3.55 -13.25
N ALA A 222 5.38 -4.14 -14.37
CA ALA A 222 6.28 -4.81 -15.31
C ALA A 222 7.26 -3.81 -15.96
N TYR A 223 6.78 -2.64 -16.36
CA TYR A 223 7.60 -1.57 -16.90
C TYR A 223 8.67 -1.11 -15.90
N ALA A 224 8.28 -0.88 -14.64
CA ALA A 224 9.20 -0.50 -13.57
C ALA A 224 10.28 -1.58 -13.36
N GLN A 225 9.90 -2.86 -13.38
CA GLN A 225 10.82 -3.99 -13.24
C GLN A 225 11.84 -4.06 -14.37
N GLU A 226 11.39 -3.86 -15.59
CA GLU A 226 12.27 -3.95 -16.77
C GLU A 226 13.22 -2.76 -16.86
N LYS A 227 12.69 -1.53 -16.66
CA LYS A 227 13.44 -0.31 -16.91
C LYS A 227 14.32 0.12 -15.74
N TYR A 228 13.87 -0.15 -14.50
CA TYR A 228 14.52 0.31 -13.27
C TYR A 228 14.71 -0.86 -12.29
N PRO A 229 15.60 -1.80 -12.58
CA PRO A 229 15.79 -3.00 -11.76
C PRO A 229 16.36 -2.70 -10.35
N ASP A 230 16.93 -1.52 -10.14
CA ASP A 230 17.43 -1.02 -8.86
C ASP A 230 16.34 -0.35 -7.99
N LEU A 231 15.12 -0.19 -8.52
CA LEU A 231 14.00 0.30 -7.76
C LEU A 231 13.48 -0.81 -6.82
N ILE A 232 13.42 -0.53 -5.51
CA ILE A 232 12.79 -1.45 -4.56
C ILE A 232 11.28 -1.47 -4.83
N ARG A 233 10.72 -2.65 -5.06
CA ARG A 233 9.34 -2.78 -5.52
C ARG A 233 8.51 -3.65 -4.60
N SER A 234 7.23 -3.33 -4.54
CA SER A 234 6.17 -4.15 -3.99
C SER A 234 5.45 -4.96 -5.07
N ASN A 235 4.47 -5.75 -4.66
CA ASN A 235 3.73 -6.70 -5.49
C ASN A 235 2.49 -6.09 -6.16
N THR A 236 2.05 -6.72 -7.24
CA THR A 236 0.69 -6.61 -7.77
C THR A 236 -0.24 -7.60 -7.09
N ASP A 237 -1.58 -7.46 -7.28
CA ASP A 237 -2.57 -8.43 -6.79
C ASP A 237 -2.30 -9.86 -7.28
N ALA A 238 -1.95 -10.01 -8.55
CA ALA A 238 -1.63 -11.31 -9.14
C ALA A 238 -0.41 -11.95 -8.47
N GLN A 239 0.63 -11.18 -8.24
CA GLN A 239 1.85 -11.62 -7.56
C GLN A 239 1.60 -11.99 -6.09
N ALA A 240 0.70 -11.28 -5.40
CA ALA A 240 0.28 -11.64 -4.03
C ALA A 240 -0.41 -13.02 -3.98
N ILE A 241 -1.27 -13.32 -4.95
CA ILE A 241 -1.94 -14.62 -5.06
C ILE A 241 -0.94 -15.73 -5.37
N GLU A 242 -0.04 -15.52 -6.33
CA GLU A 242 1.02 -16.48 -6.68
C GLU A 242 1.93 -16.76 -5.49
N PHE A 243 2.36 -15.73 -4.78
CA PHE A 243 3.14 -15.84 -3.57
C PHE A 243 2.40 -16.65 -2.48
N TYR A 244 1.13 -16.34 -2.23
CA TYR A 244 0.32 -17.06 -1.24
C TYR A 244 0.21 -18.56 -1.57
N ILE A 245 -0.06 -18.89 -2.84
CA ILE A 245 -0.11 -20.27 -3.30
C ILE A 245 1.25 -20.96 -3.10
N ALA A 246 2.35 -20.32 -3.48
CA ALA A 246 3.70 -20.85 -3.29
C ALA A 246 4.00 -21.10 -1.80
N ALA A 247 3.63 -20.15 -0.94
CA ALA A 247 3.84 -20.27 0.51
C ALA A 247 3.05 -21.42 1.13
N ILE A 248 1.74 -21.57 0.82
CA ILE A 248 0.91 -22.64 1.40
C ILE A 248 1.22 -24.02 0.83
N THR A 249 1.79 -24.09 -0.38
CA THR A 249 2.23 -25.37 -1.00
C THR A 249 3.69 -25.71 -0.70
N GLY A 250 4.46 -24.74 -0.15
CA GLY A 250 5.88 -24.91 0.14
C GLY A 250 6.73 -25.07 -1.14
N ASP A 251 6.42 -24.29 -2.20
CA ASP A 251 7.14 -24.35 -3.47
C ASP A 251 8.57 -23.82 -3.32
N LYS A 252 9.53 -24.76 -3.31
CA LYS A 252 10.96 -24.45 -3.16
C LYS A 252 11.59 -23.77 -4.37
N ASN A 253 10.91 -23.77 -5.51
CA ASN A 253 11.39 -23.15 -6.74
C ASN A 253 10.81 -21.73 -6.97
N TYR A 254 10.01 -21.24 -6.03
CA TYR A 254 9.45 -19.91 -6.13
C TYR A 254 10.54 -18.84 -6.12
N VAL A 255 10.45 -17.90 -7.06
CA VAL A 255 11.35 -16.75 -7.15
C VAL A 255 10.52 -15.48 -6.93
N PRO A 256 10.74 -14.74 -5.84
CA PRO A 256 9.99 -13.53 -5.57
C PRO A 256 10.17 -12.47 -6.65
N PRO A 257 9.09 -11.84 -7.12
CA PRO A 257 9.16 -10.78 -8.13
C PRO A 257 9.53 -9.40 -7.55
N CYS A 258 9.53 -9.27 -6.23
CA CYS A 258 9.70 -8.00 -5.52
C CYS A 258 10.45 -8.19 -4.20
N THR A 259 10.84 -7.09 -3.59
CA THR A 259 11.60 -7.04 -2.32
C THR A 259 10.70 -7.02 -1.09
N VAL A 260 9.50 -6.46 -1.23
CA VAL A 260 8.51 -6.31 -0.16
C VAL A 260 7.16 -6.76 -0.68
N PHE A 261 6.48 -7.65 0.03
CA PHE A 261 5.06 -7.91 -0.20
C PHE A 261 4.21 -7.00 0.69
N GLN A 262 3.38 -6.17 0.09
CA GLN A 262 2.36 -5.39 0.77
C GLN A 262 1.01 -6.11 0.60
N LEU A 263 0.56 -6.74 1.66
CA LEU A 263 -0.54 -7.71 1.64
C LEU A 263 -1.76 -7.21 2.43
N PRO A 264 -2.99 -7.45 1.94
CA PRO A 264 -4.18 -7.06 2.68
C PRO A 264 -4.40 -7.95 3.90
N PHE A 265 -4.78 -7.33 5.04
CA PHE A 265 -5.18 -8.02 6.25
C PHE A 265 -6.53 -7.49 6.74
N ASN A 266 -7.61 -7.91 6.08
CA ASN A 266 -8.97 -7.44 6.35
C ASN A 266 -10.00 -8.59 6.27
N ASP A 267 -11.24 -8.30 6.73
CA ASP A 267 -12.32 -9.27 6.80
C ASP A 267 -12.69 -9.88 5.45
N LYS A 268 -12.53 -9.15 4.35
CA LYS A 268 -12.85 -9.66 3.02
C LYS A 268 -12.04 -10.92 2.71
N TYR A 269 -10.73 -10.86 2.91
CA TYR A 269 -9.84 -12.00 2.63
C TYR A 269 -9.95 -13.09 3.70
N LEU A 270 -10.02 -12.72 4.98
CA LEU A 270 -10.19 -13.68 6.08
C LEU A 270 -11.50 -14.48 5.94
N ASN A 271 -12.61 -13.82 5.57
CA ASN A 271 -13.89 -14.49 5.31
C ASN A 271 -13.86 -15.42 4.08
N MET A 272 -12.97 -15.13 3.12
CA MET A 272 -12.70 -16.02 1.99
C MET A 272 -11.77 -17.18 2.36
N GLY A 273 -11.26 -17.24 3.59
CA GLY A 273 -10.30 -18.24 4.05
C GLY A 273 -8.86 -17.97 3.60
N VAL A 274 -8.55 -16.72 3.21
CA VAL A 274 -7.21 -16.28 2.84
C VAL A 274 -6.63 -15.48 4.00
N ASN A 275 -5.64 -16.04 4.69
CA ASN A 275 -4.90 -15.34 5.73
C ASN A 275 -3.43 -15.24 5.31
N PHE A 276 -3.03 -14.06 4.91
CA PHE A 276 -1.66 -13.77 4.52
C PHE A 276 -0.71 -13.66 5.73
N ALA A 277 -1.22 -13.47 6.95
CA ALA A 277 -0.43 -13.27 8.16
C ALA A 277 -0.29 -14.55 9.01
N THR A 278 -0.06 -15.68 8.35
CA THR A 278 0.27 -16.93 9.07
C THR A 278 1.78 -17.10 9.17
N ALA A 279 2.25 -17.86 10.18
CA ALA A 279 3.66 -18.21 10.33
C ALA A 279 4.22 -18.88 9.06
N GLN A 280 3.42 -19.71 8.39
CA GLN A 280 3.81 -20.35 7.15
C GLN A 280 4.14 -19.32 6.06
N VAL A 281 3.28 -18.29 5.88
CA VAL A 281 3.46 -17.23 4.87
C VAL A 281 4.65 -16.35 5.21
N ILE A 282 4.76 -15.90 6.48
CA ILE A 282 5.84 -15.04 6.95
C ILE A 282 7.19 -15.76 6.84
N ASN A 283 7.29 -17.00 7.33
CA ASN A 283 8.51 -17.80 7.23
C ASN A 283 8.89 -18.08 5.77
N PHE A 284 7.91 -18.29 4.89
CA PHE A 284 8.18 -18.46 3.48
C PHE A 284 8.76 -17.19 2.84
N ALA A 285 8.19 -16.01 3.15
CA ALA A 285 8.73 -14.74 2.70
C ALA A 285 10.17 -14.53 3.17
N HIS A 286 10.41 -14.66 4.49
CA HIS A 286 11.73 -14.46 5.09
C HIS A 286 12.76 -15.46 4.57
N SER A 287 12.39 -16.73 4.33
CA SER A 287 13.29 -17.71 3.72
C SER A 287 13.73 -17.36 2.29
N HIS A 288 12.99 -16.48 1.62
CA HIS A 288 13.27 -15.92 0.30
C HIS A 288 13.81 -14.48 0.34
N ASN A 289 14.19 -13.99 1.53
CA ASN A 289 14.70 -12.63 1.75
C ASN A 289 13.73 -11.53 1.32
N VAL A 290 12.43 -11.70 1.57
CA VAL A 290 11.36 -10.77 1.23
C VAL A 290 10.65 -10.32 2.49
N ALA A 291 10.45 -9.00 2.64
CA ALA A 291 9.69 -8.42 3.74
C ALA A 291 8.17 -8.53 3.48
N VAL A 292 7.38 -8.55 4.57
CA VAL A 292 5.92 -8.55 4.51
C VAL A 292 5.34 -7.40 5.33
N HIS A 293 4.63 -6.50 4.63
CA HIS A 293 3.87 -5.39 5.20
C HIS A 293 2.37 -5.65 5.03
N TYR A 294 1.57 -5.22 5.99
CA TYR A 294 0.12 -5.46 5.96
C TYR A 294 -0.67 -4.16 5.99
N TRP A 295 -1.68 -4.04 5.11
CA TRP A 295 -2.52 -2.86 4.90
C TRP A 295 -4.00 -3.23 4.73
N VAL A 296 -4.97 -2.35 4.96
CA VAL A 296 -4.92 -1.27 5.95
C VAL A 296 -5.38 -1.88 7.26
N VAL A 297 -4.70 -1.61 8.37
CA VAL A 297 -4.94 -2.25 9.66
C VAL A 297 -5.23 -1.17 10.69
N ASP A 298 -6.53 -0.98 10.99
CA ASP A 298 -7.04 0.08 11.87
C ASP A 298 -7.69 -0.50 13.13
N ASP A 299 -7.45 -1.77 13.42
CA ASP A 299 -8.00 -2.49 14.57
C ASP A 299 -6.87 -2.89 15.53
N PRO A 300 -6.89 -2.46 16.81
CA PRO A 300 -5.83 -2.74 17.78
C PRO A 300 -5.54 -4.24 17.97
N GLU A 301 -6.57 -5.08 18.00
CA GLU A 301 -6.38 -6.54 18.18
C GLU A 301 -5.62 -7.15 17.00
N ARG A 302 -5.86 -6.64 15.79
CA ARG A 302 -5.11 -7.05 14.58
C ARG A 302 -3.69 -6.52 14.58
N MET A 303 -3.48 -5.28 15.05
CA MET A 303 -2.14 -4.70 15.21
C MET A 303 -1.30 -5.54 16.17
N GLU A 304 -1.84 -5.85 17.36
CA GLU A 304 -1.17 -6.71 18.34
C GLU A 304 -0.87 -8.11 17.78
N TYR A 305 -1.83 -8.72 17.08
CA TYR A 305 -1.62 -10.01 16.44
C TYR A 305 -0.47 -9.96 15.42
N LEU A 306 -0.47 -9.01 14.51
CA LEU A 306 0.57 -8.86 13.49
C LEU A 306 1.95 -8.64 14.12
N LYS A 307 2.05 -7.77 15.14
CA LYS A 307 3.29 -7.61 15.91
C LYS A 307 3.72 -8.93 16.56
N SER A 308 2.79 -9.70 17.15
CA SER A 308 3.10 -10.95 17.81
C SER A 308 3.69 -12.00 16.88
N VAL A 309 3.25 -12.03 15.62
CA VAL A 309 3.80 -12.91 14.58
C VAL A 309 4.94 -12.27 13.77
N LYS A 310 5.51 -11.18 14.30
CA LYS A 310 6.74 -10.53 13.82
C LYS A 310 6.70 -10.18 12.32
N VAL A 311 5.60 -9.57 11.88
CA VAL A 311 5.54 -8.98 10.54
C VAL A 311 6.51 -7.81 10.42
N ASP A 312 6.97 -7.52 9.21
CA ASP A 312 7.98 -6.47 9.00
C ASP A 312 7.38 -5.07 9.02
N GLY A 313 6.11 -4.91 8.64
CA GLY A 313 5.44 -3.61 8.70
C GLY A 313 3.94 -3.70 8.85
N ILE A 314 3.35 -2.70 9.54
CA ILE A 314 1.91 -2.48 9.69
C ILE A 314 1.59 -1.08 9.18
N MET A 315 0.68 -1.02 8.19
CA MET A 315 0.22 0.21 7.56
C MET A 315 -1.20 0.53 8.01
N THR A 316 -1.41 1.74 8.54
CA THR A 316 -2.66 2.18 9.15
C THR A 316 -3.05 3.59 8.73
N ASP A 317 -4.36 3.86 8.72
CA ASP A 317 -4.91 5.20 8.60
C ASP A 317 -4.78 6.00 9.92
N TYR A 318 -4.61 5.31 11.07
CA TYR A 318 -4.56 5.87 12.41
C TYR A 318 -3.17 5.70 13.06
N PRO A 319 -2.18 6.54 12.70
CA PRO A 319 -0.83 6.49 13.27
C PRO A 319 -0.75 6.57 14.79
N ASP A 320 -1.58 7.41 15.39
CA ASP A 320 -1.75 7.57 16.84
C ASP A 320 -2.19 6.24 17.49
N LEU A 321 -3.25 5.63 16.97
CA LEU A 321 -3.76 4.35 17.46
C LEU A 321 -2.70 3.23 17.34
N LEU A 322 -1.93 3.22 16.25
CA LEU A 322 -0.87 2.23 16.05
C LEU A 322 0.25 2.41 17.07
N CYS A 323 0.69 3.65 17.32
CA CYS A 323 1.69 3.97 18.33
C CYS A 323 1.21 3.66 19.75
N ASP A 324 -0.03 4.00 20.09
CA ASP A 324 -0.64 3.70 21.38
C ASP A 324 -0.74 2.19 21.63
N THR A 325 -1.12 1.43 20.59
CA THR A 325 -1.30 -0.02 20.69
C THR A 325 0.02 -0.76 20.81
N LEU A 326 1.01 -0.39 20.00
CA LEU A 326 2.26 -1.14 19.89
C LEU A 326 3.43 -0.55 20.70
N GLY A 327 3.29 0.66 21.20
CA GLY A 327 4.33 1.49 21.76
C GLY A 327 5.17 2.16 20.67
N SER A 328 5.65 3.37 20.94
CA SER A 328 6.67 4.04 20.11
C SER A 328 7.95 3.21 20.16
N ASN A 329 8.50 2.86 19.00
CA ASN A 329 9.70 2.01 18.87
C ASN A 329 10.99 2.74 19.23
#